data_753845e9116344a2ba0f124dcb113e4f
#
_entry.id   753845e9116344a2ba0f124dcb113e4f
#
_cell.length_a   1.000
_cell.length_b   1.000
_cell.length_c   1.000
_cell.angle_alpha   90.00
_cell.angle_beta   90.00
_cell.angle_gamma   90.00
#
_symmetry.space_group_name_H-M   'P 1'
#
loop_
_entity.id
_entity.type
_entity.pdbx_description
1 polymer ?
#
loop_
_entity_poly.entity_id
_entity_poly.type
_entity_poly.pdbx_seq_one_letter_code
_entity_poly.pdbx_strand_id
1 'polypeptide(L)'
;MSRLPSLRLRGLRKSFGTRRALDGIDLLLEGPQIVGIVGPDGAGKTTLLRAIAGLLEVSAEEARVLGFDLRGDVRALKAQVGYVPQSFSLHRDLSVFENLRFTARLHRLGDAEFRERAARLLARTGLSPFVDRPAGALSGGMKQKLSVANALLPEPALLILDEPTAGVDVMARDEIWRILEERRREALVLISTSYLEETEACDRLVYLDEGRAVAQGTPAELRAQVPVRLLRAWGSDPRAIARAAGALPYVVSARVRGPFARIEIAANRAPGEAAVRADLGRLTPRVRLVEAAPVDMESALLFLARKQTPRASAP
;
A
#
# COMPACT_ATOMS: atom_id res chain seq x y z
N MET A 1 15.88 -27.14 3.47
CA MET A 1 14.55 -26.56 3.80
C MET A 1 14.66 -25.06 3.64
N SER A 2 14.00 -24.48 2.63
CA SER A 2 13.92 -23.03 2.45
C SER A 2 13.17 -22.45 3.65
N ARG A 3 13.83 -21.56 4.41
CA ARG A 3 13.15 -20.85 5.50
C ARG A 3 12.09 -19.93 4.87
N LEU A 4 10.85 -19.99 5.37
CA LEU A 4 9.81 -19.06 4.96
C LEU A 4 10.31 -17.62 5.17
N PRO A 5 10.00 -16.70 4.24
CA PRO A 5 10.36 -15.30 4.42
C PRO A 5 9.72 -14.76 5.70
N SER A 6 10.50 -14.07 6.50
CA SER A 6 10.05 -13.52 7.79
C SER A 6 10.65 -12.15 8.05
N LEU A 7 9.85 -11.32 8.74
CA LEU A 7 10.24 -9.99 9.19
C LEU A 7 9.77 -9.81 10.63
N ARG A 8 10.72 -9.48 11.52
CA ARG A 8 10.43 -9.23 12.93
C ARG A 8 11.12 -7.95 13.38
N LEU A 9 10.30 -6.96 13.68
CA LEU A 9 10.73 -5.66 14.20
C LEU A 9 10.08 -5.45 15.57
N ARG A 10 10.87 -4.99 16.54
CA ARG A 10 10.41 -4.59 17.86
C ARG A 10 11.08 -3.27 18.26
N GLY A 11 10.27 -2.28 18.51
CA GLY A 11 10.72 -0.95 18.90
C GLY A 11 11.61 -0.28 17.85
N LEU A 12 11.39 -0.52 16.54
CA LEU A 12 12.22 0.06 15.48
C LEU A 12 12.08 1.58 15.45
N ARG A 13 13.23 2.27 15.48
CA ARG A 13 13.31 3.75 15.44
C ARG A 13 14.30 4.22 14.38
N LYS A 14 13.97 5.37 13.79
CA LYS A 14 14.87 6.12 12.90
C LYS A 14 14.64 7.62 13.05
N SER A 15 15.73 8.36 13.24
CA SER A 15 15.72 9.82 13.26
C SER A 15 16.62 10.39 12.18
N PHE A 16 16.25 11.56 11.66
CA PHE A 16 17.06 12.40 10.78
C PHE A 16 17.21 13.76 11.45
N GLY A 17 18.37 14.01 12.05
CA GLY A 17 18.56 15.15 12.94
C GLY A 17 17.59 15.09 14.12
N THR A 18 16.81 16.14 14.31
CA THR A 18 15.78 16.21 15.38
C THR A 18 14.46 15.53 15.01
N ARG A 19 14.21 15.26 13.73
CA ARG A 19 12.97 14.65 13.27
C ARG A 19 12.99 13.14 13.44
N ARG A 20 12.06 12.61 14.23
CA ARG A 20 11.84 11.18 14.37
C ARG A 20 10.92 10.72 13.24
N ALA A 21 11.48 9.95 12.29
CA ALA A 21 10.75 9.44 11.13
C ALA A 21 10.11 8.08 11.38
N LEU A 22 10.69 7.26 12.30
CA LEU A 22 10.07 6.04 12.83
C LEU A 22 10.20 6.07 14.35
N ASP A 23 9.13 5.76 15.06
CA ASP A 23 9.04 5.87 16.51
C ASP A 23 8.42 4.61 17.15
N GLY A 24 9.22 3.56 17.27
CA GLY A 24 8.83 2.34 17.95
C GLY A 24 7.90 1.46 17.12
N ILE A 25 8.30 1.12 15.89
CA ILE A 25 7.52 0.21 15.04
C ILE A 25 7.72 -1.23 15.52
N ASP A 26 6.59 -1.89 15.81
CA ASP A 26 6.50 -3.32 16.04
C ASP A 26 5.79 -3.98 14.85
N LEU A 27 6.42 -4.99 14.23
CA LEU A 27 5.88 -5.67 13.05
C LEU A 27 6.36 -7.11 13.00
N LEU A 28 5.43 -8.04 12.86
CA LEU A 28 5.71 -9.46 12.65
C LEU A 28 5.00 -9.93 11.39
N LEU A 29 5.77 -10.40 10.41
CA LEU A 29 5.27 -10.96 9.17
C LEU A 29 5.98 -12.29 8.92
N GLU A 30 5.20 -13.31 8.56
CA GLU A 30 5.71 -14.67 8.31
C GLU A 30 5.08 -15.23 7.04
N GLY A 31 5.91 -15.87 6.23
CA GLY A 31 5.49 -16.50 4.99
C GLY A 31 5.28 -15.54 3.81
N PRO A 32 5.04 -16.13 2.64
CA PRO A 32 4.74 -15.38 1.42
C PRO A 32 3.38 -14.70 1.54
N GLN A 33 3.32 -13.40 1.27
CA GLN A 33 2.10 -12.59 1.31
C GLN A 33 2.37 -11.20 0.72
N ILE A 34 1.33 -10.45 0.38
CA ILE A 34 1.40 -9.03 0.04
C ILE A 34 0.97 -8.20 1.25
N VAL A 35 1.84 -7.31 1.70
CA VAL A 35 1.58 -6.40 2.83
C VAL A 35 1.61 -4.96 2.35
N GLY A 36 0.48 -4.27 2.47
CA GLY A 36 0.34 -2.85 2.16
C GLY A 36 0.79 -1.97 3.33
N ILE A 37 1.73 -1.07 3.07
CA ILE A 37 2.14 -0.03 4.01
C ILE A 37 1.42 1.25 3.60
N VAL A 38 0.42 1.64 4.39
CA VAL A 38 -0.47 2.77 4.07
C VAL A 38 -0.39 3.86 5.12
N GLY A 39 -0.79 5.07 4.77
CA GLY A 39 -0.75 6.22 5.67
C GLY A 39 -0.55 7.53 4.91
N PRO A 40 -0.73 8.68 5.56
CA PRO A 40 -0.58 9.99 4.93
C PRO A 40 0.86 10.25 4.46
N ASP A 41 1.03 11.31 3.67
CA ASP A 41 2.36 11.76 3.28
C ASP A 41 3.15 12.18 4.50
N GLY A 42 4.42 11.75 4.54
CA GLY A 42 5.27 11.98 5.69
C GLY A 42 5.08 11.04 6.88
N ALA A 43 4.16 10.06 6.82
CA ALA A 43 3.93 9.07 7.88
C ALA A 43 5.13 8.14 8.17
N GLY A 44 6.14 8.09 7.28
CA GLY A 44 7.32 7.24 7.46
C GLY A 44 7.35 6.00 6.56
N LYS A 45 6.40 5.84 5.62
CA LYS A 45 6.30 4.67 4.70
C LYS A 45 7.63 4.35 4.01
N THR A 46 8.16 5.29 3.23
CA THR A 46 9.46 5.16 2.54
C THR A 46 10.61 4.87 3.52
N THR A 47 10.62 5.52 4.69
CA THR A 47 11.65 5.31 5.69
C THR A 47 11.61 3.88 6.24
N LEU A 48 10.41 3.35 6.52
CA LEU A 48 10.22 1.97 6.97
C LEU A 48 10.67 0.98 5.89
N LEU A 49 10.25 1.16 4.64
CA LEU A 49 10.64 0.29 3.52
C LEU A 49 12.17 0.29 3.31
N ARG A 50 12.80 1.46 3.33
CA ARG A 50 14.28 1.57 3.23
C ARG A 50 15.01 0.95 4.42
N ALA A 51 14.46 1.07 5.62
CA ALA A 51 15.01 0.42 6.81
C ALA A 51 14.97 -1.11 6.68
N ILE A 52 13.82 -1.67 6.28
CA ILE A 52 13.64 -3.11 6.05
C ILE A 52 14.56 -3.62 4.93
N ALA A 53 14.78 -2.83 3.89
CA ALA A 53 15.72 -3.15 2.81
C ALA A 53 17.21 -3.11 3.24
N GLY A 54 17.52 -2.74 4.48
CA GLY A 54 18.90 -2.56 4.97
C GLY A 54 19.61 -1.36 4.34
N LEU A 55 18.87 -0.36 3.88
CA LEU A 55 19.39 0.86 3.25
C LEU A 55 19.60 2.00 4.25
N LEU A 56 19.11 1.84 5.47
CA LEU A 56 19.23 2.84 6.54
C LEU A 56 19.69 2.16 7.83
N GLU A 57 20.57 2.82 8.55
CA GLU A 57 20.88 2.45 9.93
C GLU A 57 19.68 2.75 10.83
N VAL A 58 19.37 1.83 11.72
CA VAL A 58 18.22 1.88 12.61
C VAL A 58 18.62 1.50 14.04
N SER A 59 17.80 1.91 15.01
CA SER A 59 17.84 1.39 16.37
C SER A 59 16.57 0.60 16.66
N ALA A 60 16.69 -0.51 17.36
CA ALA A 60 15.58 -1.38 17.71
C ALA A 60 15.95 -2.31 18.87
N GLU A 61 14.97 -2.85 19.58
CA GLU A 61 15.14 -3.98 20.49
C GLU A 61 15.43 -5.26 19.69
N GLU A 62 14.64 -5.49 18.63
CA GLU A 62 14.84 -6.55 17.65
C GLU A 62 14.55 -6.01 16.25
N ALA A 63 15.41 -6.33 15.27
CA ALA A 63 15.21 -5.96 13.88
C ALA A 63 15.79 -7.04 12.96
N ARG A 64 14.97 -8.06 12.66
CA ARG A 64 15.35 -9.18 11.81
C ARG A 64 14.52 -9.24 10.55
N VAL A 65 15.20 -9.37 9.41
CA VAL A 65 14.59 -9.52 8.08
C VAL A 65 15.23 -10.73 7.42
N LEU A 66 14.43 -11.71 6.99
CA LEU A 66 14.89 -12.98 6.42
C LEU A 66 15.95 -13.69 7.30
N GLY A 67 15.88 -13.47 8.63
CA GLY A 67 16.85 -13.99 9.60
C GLY A 67 18.10 -13.13 9.82
N PHE A 68 18.33 -12.09 9.03
CA PHE A 68 19.44 -11.14 9.18
C PHE A 68 19.09 -10.02 10.15
N ASP A 69 20.04 -9.64 11.00
CA ASP A 69 19.90 -8.50 11.91
C ASP A 69 20.23 -7.20 11.14
N LEU A 70 19.26 -6.27 11.09
CA LEU A 70 19.44 -4.98 10.41
C LEU A 70 20.49 -4.07 11.05
N ARG A 71 20.89 -4.35 12.30
CA ARG A 71 21.91 -3.58 13.05
C ARG A 71 23.32 -4.06 12.77
N GLY A 72 23.46 -5.18 12.05
CA GLY A 72 24.73 -5.79 11.69
C GLY A 72 25.08 -5.63 10.21
N ASP A 73 25.79 -6.62 9.67
CA ASP A 73 26.14 -6.67 8.25
C ASP A 73 24.94 -7.11 7.41
N VAL A 74 24.41 -6.18 6.64
CA VAL A 74 23.23 -6.38 5.79
C VAL A 74 23.57 -6.75 4.34
N ARG A 75 24.82 -7.03 3.99
CA ARG A 75 25.22 -7.38 2.60
C ARG A 75 24.53 -8.62 2.10
N ALA A 76 24.44 -9.66 2.93
CA ALA A 76 23.76 -10.91 2.58
C ALA A 76 22.23 -10.72 2.49
N LEU A 77 21.63 -9.85 3.31
CA LEU A 77 20.23 -9.47 3.19
C LEU A 77 19.96 -8.80 1.86
N LYS A 78 20.77 -7.81 1.47
CA LYS A 78 20.59 -7.05 0.20
C LYS A 78 20.59 -7.94 -1.04
N ALA A 79 21.30 -9.06 -1.00
CA ALA A 79 21.29 -10.04 -2.09
C ALA A 79 19.95 -10.79 -2.22
N GLN A 80 19.11 -10.79 -1.18
CA GLN A 80 17.80 -11.45 -1.15
C GLN A 80 16.62 -10.50 -1.25
N VAL A 81 16.88 -9.19 -1.39
CA VAL A 81 15.87 -8.13 -1.46
C VAL A 81 15.84 -7.53 -2.85
N GLY A 82 14.66 -7.52 -3.48
CA GLY A 82 14.35 -6.67 -4.62
C GLY A 82 13.75 -5.34 -4.12
N TYR A 83 14.30 -4.21 -4.53
CA TYR A 83 13.81 -2.90 -4.09
C TYR A 83 13.48 -2.01 -5.29
N VAL A 84 12.24 -1.52 -5.35
CA VAL A 84 11.77 -0.54 -6.32
C VAL A 84 11.52 0.78 -5.58
N PRO A 85 12.36 1.80 -5.77
CA PRO A 85 12.14 3.10 -5.14
C PRO A 85 11.03 3.89 -5.85
N GLN A 86 10.47 4.88 -5.16
CA GLN A 86 9.43 5.77 -5.67
C GLN A 86 9.87 6.51 -6.97
N SER A 87 11.13 6.92 -7.05
CA SER A 87 11.69 7.55 -8.24
C SER A 87 12.40 6.53 -9.13
N PHE A 88 12.28 6.69 -10.44
CA PHE A 88 12.98 5.84 -11.40
C PHE A 88 14.50 5.91 -11.20
N SER A 89 15.11 4.77 -10.87
CA SER A 89 16.52 4.66 -10.45
C SER A 89 17.41 3.85 -11.40
N LEU A 90 16.86 3.35 -12.52
CA LEU A 90 17.64 2.59 -13.49
C LEU A 90 18.42 3.51 -14.45
N HIS A 91 19.42 2.92 -15.11
CA HIS A 91 20.29 3.63 -16.04
C HIS A 91 19.51 4.06 -17.30
N ARG A 92 19.33 5.37 -17.48
CA ARG A 92 18.51 5.92 -18.56
C ARG A 92 19.10 5.71 -19.96
N ASP A 93 20.44 5.68 -20.03
CA ASP A 93 21.20 5.54 -21.29
C ASP A 93 21.33 4.08 -21.72
N LEU A 94 21.13 3.14 -20.80
CA LEU A 94 21.10 1.72 -21.10
C LEU A 94 19.72 1.32 -21.64
N SER A 95 19.71 0.35 -22.56
CA SER A 95 18.48 -0.25 -23.06
C SER A 95 17.75 -1.04 -21.95
N VAL A 96 16.52 -1.46 -22.23
CA VAL A 96 15.75 -2.34 -21.34
C VAL A 96 16.54 -3.61 -21.03
N PHE A 97 17.11 -4.25 -22.04
CA PHE A 97 17.88 -5.48 -21.87
C PHE A 97 19.18 -5.25 -21.10
N GLU A 98 19.88 -4.17 -21.37
CA GLU A 98 21.14 -3.83 -20.70
C GLU A 98 20.93 -3.52 -19.22
N ASN A 99 19.83 -2.87 -18.84
CA ASN A 99 19.47 -2.68 -17.43
C ASN A 99 19.27 -4.03 -16.71
N LEU A 100 18.51 -4.95 -17.30
CA LEU A 100 18.34 -6.29 -16.75
C LEU A 100 19.68 -7.04 -16.67
N ARG A 101 20.50 -6.95 -17.71
CA ARG A 101 21.83 -7.59 -17.74
C ARG A 101 22.78 -7.03 -16.69
N PHE A 102 22.72 -5.72 -16.43
CA PHE A 102 23.47 -5.08 -15.36
C PHE A 102 23.12 -5.68 -13.99
N THR A 103 21.82 -5.79 -13.69
CA THR A 103 21.35 -6.42 -12.44
C THR A 103 21.74 -7.90 -12.36
N ALA A 104 21.63 -8.65 -13.46
CA ALA A 104 22.05 -10.04 -13.49
C ALA A 104 23.53 -10.20 -13.09
N ARG A 105 24.40 -9.33 -13.60
CA ARG A 105 25.83 -9.32 -13.25
C ARG A 105 26.07 -9.00 -11.79
N LEU A 106 25.35 -8.01 -11.21
CA LEU A 106 25.45 -7.69 -9.78
C LEU A 106 25.07 -8.87 -8.90
N HIS A 107 24.07 -9.65 -9.30
CA HIS A 107 23.59 -10.84 -8.61
C HIS A 107 24.32 -12.13 -9.03
N ARG A 108 25.31 -12.04 -9.92
CA ARG A 108 26.11 -13.18 -10.42
C ARG A 108 25.28 -14.28 -11.05
N LEU A 109 24.19 -13.92 -11.75
CA LEU A 109 23.39 -14.89 -12.51
C LEU A 109 24.16 -15.38 -13.71
N GLY A 110 24.08 -16.69 -13.97
CA GLY A 110 24.66 -17.30 -15.19
C GLY A 110 23.94 -16.83 -16.45
N ASP A 111 24.64 -16.84 -17.59
CA ASP A 111 24.06 -16.33 -18.86
C ASP A 111 22.79 -17.07 -19.31
N ALA A 112 22.71 -18.36 -19.11
CA ALA A 112 21.51 -19.15 -19.45
C ALA A 112 20.33 -18.77 -18.57
N GLU A 113 20.54 -18.71 -17.26
CA GLU A 113 19.55 -18.33 -16.25
C GLU A 113 19.07 -16.90 -16.48
N PHE A 114 19.99 -15.97 -16.74
CA PHE A 114 19.64 -14.59 -17.07
C PHE A 114 18.72 -14.52 -18.29
N ARG A 115 19.07 -15.20 -19.40
CA ARG A 115 18.26 -15.15 -20.64
C ARG A 115 16.85 -15.69 -20.41
N GLU A 116 16.72 -16.81 -19.69
CA GLU A 116 15.43 -17.40 -19.36
C GLU A 116 14.58 -16.45 -18.52
N ARG A 117 15.12 -15.95 -17.40
CA ARG A 117 14.41 -15.04 -16.49
C ARG A 117 14.06 -13.72 -17.17
N ALA A 118 14.98 -13.12 -17.92
CA ALA A 118 14.75 -11.89 -18.66
C ALA A 118 13.64 -12.05 -19.70
N ALA A 119 13.66 -13.12 -20.51
CA ALA A 119 12.62 -13.39 -21.49
C ALA A 119 11.24 -13.51 -20.84
N ARG A 120 11.14 -14.25 -19.74
CA ARG A 120 9.91 -14.41 -18.96
C ARG A 120 9.39 -13.08 -18.42
N LEU A 121 10.26 -12.27 -17.80
CA LEU A 121 9.88 -10.98 -17.24
C LEU A 121 9.51 -9.95 -18.31
N LEU A 122 10.23 -9.90 -19.41
CA LEU A 122 9.94 -9.03 -20.55
C LEU A 122 8.58 -9.36 -21.19
N ALA A 123 8.25 -10.65 -21.34
CA ALA A 123 6.95 -11.07 -21.85
C ALA A 123 5.82 -10.64 -20.88
N ARG A 124 5.99 -10.84 -19.57
CA ARG A 124 4.99 -10.49 -18.54
C ARG A 124 4.75 -9.00 -18.41
N THR A 125 5.79 -8.19 -18.58
CA THR A 125 5.70 -6.72 -18.51
C THR A 125 5.33 -6.07 -19.83
N GLY A 126 5.17 -6.85 -20.92
CA GLY A 126 4.93 -6.33 -22.26
C GLY A 126 6.10 -5.51 -22.82
N LEU A 127 7.31 -5.70 -22.27
CA LEU A 127 8.51 -4.95 -22.70
C LEU A 127 9.31 -5.67 -23.79
N SER A 128 8.94 -6.88 -24.20
CA SER A 128 9.63 -7.63 -25.25
C SER A 128 9.84 -6.85 -26.56
N PRO A 129 8.87 -6.06 -27.06
CA PRO A 129 9.08 -5.27 -28.29
C PRO A 129 10.04 -4.08 -28.11
N PHE A 130 10.46 -3.77 -26.87
CA PHE A 130 11.23 -2.57 -26.54
C PHE A 130 12.60 -2.90 -25.95
N VAL A 131 13.09 -4.13 -26.11
CA VAL A 131 14.32 -4.63 -25.46
C VAL A 131 15.55 -3.77 -25.74
N ASP A 132 15.67 -3.22 -26.96
CA ASP A 132 16.80 -2.38 -27.39
C ASP A 132 16.56 -0.90 -27.15
N ARG A 133 15.36 -0.50 -26.66
CA ARG A 133 15.03 0.90 -26.41
C ARG A 133 15.74 1.39 -25.15
N PRO A 134 16.43 2.55 -25.19
CA PRO A 134 16.97 3.18 -23.99
C PRO A 134 15.87 3.41 -22.94
N ALA A 135 16.17 3.10 -21.66
CA ALA A 135 15.19 3.22 -20.59
C ALA A 135 14.70 4.67 -20.39
N GLY A 136 15.55 5.66 -20.72
CA GLY A 136 15.17 7.07 -20.73
C GLY A 136 14.03 7.41 -21.70
N ALA A 137 13.91 6.68 -22.82
CA ALA A 137 12.91 6.89 -23.87
C ALA A 137 11.59 6.10 -23.65
N LEU A 138 11.46 5.38 -22.53
CA LEU A 138 10.23 4.69 -22.14
C LEU A 138 9.19 5.66 -21.56
N SER A 139 7.90 5.31 -21.69
CA SER A 139 6.81 5.99 -20.95
C SER A 139 6.94 5.78 -19.44
N GLY A 140 6.20 6.55 -18.62
CA GLY A 140 6.19 6.40 -17.17
C GLY A 140 5.82 4.99 -16.74
N GLY A 141 4.72 4.44 -17.25
CA GLY A 141 4.28 3.08 -16.96
C GLY A 141 5.29 2.01 -17.41
N MET A 142 5.91 2.18 -18.60
CA MET A 142 6.96 1.26 -19.06
C MET A 142 8.22 1.31 -18.17
N LYS A 143 8.62 2.51 -17.72
CA LYS A 143 9.71 2.67 -16.75
C LYS A 143 9.44 1.94 -15.45
N GLN A 144 8.22 2.05 -14.95
CA GLN A 144 7.82 1.38 -13.72
C GLN A 144 7.81 -0.14 -13.89
N LYS A 145 7.26 -0.65 -14.99
CA LYS A 145 7.30 -2.08 -15.34
C LYS A 145 8.74 -2.60 -15.45
N LEU A 146 9.65 -1.82 -16.05
CA LEU A 146 11.07 -2.16 -16.10
C LEU A 146 11.69 -2.21 -14.69
N SER A 147 11.37 -1.25 -13.83
CA SER A 147 11.86 -1.24 -12.43
C SER A 147 11.40 -2.48 -11.66
N VAL A 148 10.14 -2.88 -11.82
CA VAL A 148 9.59 -4.10 -11.21
C VAL A 148 10.27 -5.36 -11.79
N ALA A 149 10.41 -5.46 -13.12
CA ALA A 149 11.10 -6.59 -13.77
C ALA A 149 12.56 -6.70 -13.28
N ASN A 150 13.24 -5.57 -13.15
CA ASN A 150 14.63 -5.51 -12.70
C ASN A 150 14.78 -5.99 -11.25
N ALA A 151 13.88 -5.58 -10.36
CA ALA A 151 13.86 -6.00 -8.96
C ALA A 151 13.49 -7.49 -8.80
N LEU A 152 12.71 -8.05 -9.71
CA LEU A 152 12.30 -9.45 -9.72
C LEU A 152 13.33 -10.39 -10.36
N LEU A 153 14.23 -9.89 -11.18
CA LEU A 153 15.18 -10.71 -11.93
C LEU A 153 16.02 -11.68 -11.07
N PRO A 154 16.48 -11.29 -9.86
CA PRO A 154 17.19 -12.20 -8.94
C PRO A 154 16.28 -13.21 -8.22
N GLU A 155 14.96 -13.16 -8.42
CA GLU A 155 13.95 -13.94 -7.67
C GLU A 155 14.08 -13.75 -6.15
N PRO A 156 13.96 -12.51 -5.65
CA PRO A 156 14.18 -12.19 -4.25
C PRO A 156 13.15 -12.86 -3.34
N ALA A 157 13.58 -13.24 -2.11
CA ALA A 157 12.67 -13.73 -1.07
C ALA A 157 11.81 -12.59 -0.45
N LEU A 158 12.30 -11.34 -0.54
CA LEU A 158 11.59 -10.13 -0.13
C LEU A 158 11.59 -9.12 -1.27
N LEU A 159 10.40 -8.72 -1.72
CA LEU A 159 10.22 -7.67 -2.70
C LEU A 159 9.63 -6.43 -2.03
N ILE A 160 10.27 -5.30 -2.18
CA ILE A 160 9.86 -4.02 -1.59
C ILE A 160 9.60 -3.02 -2.71
N LEU A 161 8.40 -2.42 -2.72
CA LEU A 161 8.00 -1.44 -3.73
C LEU A 161 7.48 -0.18 -3.03
N ASP A 162 8.12 0.93 -3.32
CA ASP A 162 7.78 2.23 -2.75
C ASP A 162 6.96 3.03 -3.76
N GLU A 163 5.62 3.05 -3.58
CA GLU A 163 4.63 3.69 -4.46
C GLU A 163 4.77 3.30 -5.96
N PRO A 164 4.79 2.00 -6.31
CA PRO A 164 5.12 1.55 -7.66
C PRO A 164 4.08 1.92 -8.71
N THR A 165 2.90 2.34 -8.32
CA THR A 165 1.77 2.66 -9.20
C THR A 165 1.46 4.15 -9.26
N ALA A 166 2.23 4.99 -8.53
CA ALA A 166 2.04 6.42 -8.52
C ALA A 166 2.33 7.03 -9.91
N GLY A 167 1.36 7.79 -10.44
CA GLY A 167 1.49 8.40 -11.75
C GLY A 167 1.50 7.44 -12.95
N VAL A 168 1.08 6.19 -12.75
CA VAL A 168 0.98 5.15 -13.78
C VAL A 168 -0.48 5.05 -14.24
N ASP A 169 -0.68 4.83 -15.54
CA ASP A 169 -2.01 4.60 -16.10
C ASP A 169 -2.63 3.28 -15.60
N VAL A 170 -3.97 3.16 -15.73
CA VAL A 170 -4.73 2.04 -15.19
C VAL A 170 -4.26 0.69 -15.71
N MET A 171 -3.95 0.61 -17.02
CA MET A 171 -3.53 -0.64 -17.65
C MET A 171 -2.17 -1.13 -17.11
N ALA A 172 -1.20 -0.21 -17.02
CA ALA A 172 0.12 -0.54 -16.49
C ALA A 172 0.05 -0.87 -14.98
N ARG A 173 -0.86 -0.25 -14.22
CA ARG A 173 -1.13 -0.58 -12.82
C ARG A 173 -1.64 -2.02 -12.68
N ASP A 174 -2.64 -2.41 -13.45
CA ASP A 174 -3.20 -3.76 -13.43
C ASP A 174 -2.15 -4.83 -13.80
N GLU A 175 -1.28 -4.53 -14.77
CA GLU A 175 -0.17 -5.41 -15.14
C GLU A 175 0.84 -5.59 -14.01
N ILE A 176 1.19 -4.50 -13.30
CA ILE A 176 2.07 -4.58 -12.13
C ILE A 176 1.42 -5.45 -11.05
N TRP A 177 0.13 -5.22 -10.72
CA TRP A 177 -0.56 -6.00 -9.70
C TRP A 177 -0.63 -7.48 -10.04
N ARG A 178 -0.89 -7.88 -11.30
CA ARG A 178 -0.85 -9.29 -11.71
C ARG A 178 0.52 -9.92 -11.44
N ILE A 179 1.61 -9.20 -11.69
CA ILE A 179 2.97 -9.70 -11.42
C ILE A 179 3.18 -9.89 -9.90
N LEU A 180 2.69 -8.97 -9.07
CA LEU A 180 2.79 -9.06 -7.62
C LEU A 180 1.96 -10.22 -7.06
N GLU A 181 0.75 -10.44 -7.56
CA GLU A 181 -0.12 -11.57 -7.18
C GLU A 181 0.51 -12.93 -7.47
N GLU A 182 1.20 -13.08 -8.60
CA GLU A 182 1.95 -14.30 -8.88
C GLU A 182 3.11 -14.48 -7.90
N ARG A 183 3.84 -13.40 -7.59
CA ARG A 183 4.98 -13.44 -6.70
C ARG A 183 4.60 -13.67 -5.23
N ARG A 184 3.39 -13.29 -4.83
CA ARG A 184 2.77 -13.51 -3.51
C ARG A 184 2.88 -14.95 -3.01
N ARG A 185 2.96 -15.93 -3.91
CA ARG A 185 3.03 -17.35 -3.54
C ARG A 185 4.41 -17.80 -3.06
N GLU A 186 5.45 -17.04 -3.35
CA GLU A 186 6.84 -17.44 -3.15
C GLU A 186 7.65 -16.46 -2.31
N ALA A 187 7.24 -15.19 -2.25
CA ALA A 187 7.97 -14.11 -1.59
C ALA A 187 7.09 -13.29 -0.67
N LEU A 188 7.71 -12.67 0.33
CA LEU A 188 7.10 -11.58 1.07
C LEU A 188 7.19 -10.32 0.20
N VAL A 189 6.04 -9.69 -0.06
CA VAL A 189 5.95 -8.45 -0.84
C VAL A 189 5.51 -7.32 0.08
N LEU A 190 6.29 -6.26 0.18
CA LEU A 190 5.93 -5.04 0.90
C LEU A 190 5.70 -3.93 -0.13
N ILE A 191 4.54 -3.34 -0.13
CA ILE A 191 4.18 -2.26 -1.05
C ILE A 191 3.66 -1.05 -0.28
N SER A 192 4.26 0.13 -0.48
CA SER A 192 3.61 1.36 -0.06
C SER A 192 2.67 1.85 -1.15
N THR A 193 1.51 2.35 -0.74
CA THR A 193 0.56 2.96 -1.65
C THR A 193 -0.22 4.08 -0.99
N SER A 194 -0.55 5.10 -1.76
CA SER A 194 -1.53 6.14 -1.43
C SER A 194 -2.91 5.87 -2.04
N TYR A 195 -3.05 4.83 -2.87
CA TYR A 195 -4.31 4.41 -3.48
C TYR A 195 -5.04 3.41 -2.60
N LEU A 196 -6.18 3.83 -2.05
CA LEU A 196 -6.96 2.99 -1.13
C LEU A 196 -7.57 1.75 -1.80
N GLU A 197 -7.83 1.82 -3.11
CA GLU A 197 -8.32 0.67 -3.88
C GLU A 197 -7.31 -0.48 -3.89
N GLU A 198 -6.02 -0.18 -3.87
CA GLU A 198 -4.95 -1.19 -3.85
C GLU A 198 -4.87 -1.96 -2.53
N THR A 199 -5.42 -1.39 -1.45
CA THR A 199 -5.43 -2.04 -0.14
C THR A 199 -6.24 -3.33 -0.11
N GLU A 200 -7.24 -3.45 -0.98
CA GLU A 200 -8.08 -4.65 -1.08
C GLU A 200 -7.35 -5.85 -1.71
N ALA A 201 -6.29 -5.60 -2.48
CA ALA A 201 -5.45 -6.64 -3.06
C ALA A 201 -4.36 -7.14 -2.10
N CYS A 202 -4.18 -6.50 -0.94
CA CYS A 202 -3.20 -6.88 0.06
C CYS A 202 -3.77 -7.94 1.03
N ASP A 203 -2.93 -8.88 1.46
CA ASP A 203 -3.27 -9.86 2.51
C ASP A 203 -3.35 -9.20 3.88
N ARG A 204 -2.44 -8.27 4.14
CA ARG A 204 -2.37 -7.48 5.37
C ARG A 204 -2.04 -6.03 5.06
N LEU A 205 -2.44 -5.17 5.98
CA LEU A 205 -2.12 -3.75 5.94
C LEU A 205 -1.42 -3.36 7.24
N VAL A 206 -0.51 -2.41 7.11
CA VAL A 206 0.12 -1.68 8.21
C VAL A 206 -0.17 -0.20 7.99
N TYR A 207 -1.01 0.37 8.83
CA TYR A 207 -1.31 1.79 8.78
C TYR A 207 -0.30 2.57 9.61
N LEU A 208 0.47 3.42 8.94
CA LEU A 208 1.44 4.30 9.56
C LEU A 208 0.88 5.71 9.72
N ASP A 209 1.12 6.30 10.86
CA ASP A 209 0.90 7.71 11.11
C ASP A 209 1.99 8.25 12.04
N GLU A 210 2.56 9.40 11.72
CA GLU A 210 3.63 10.07 12.49
C GLU A 210 4.77 9.12 12.93
N GLY A 211 5.17 8.21 12.04
CA GLY A 211 6.26 7.25 12.29
C GLY A 211 5.88 6.06 13.17
N ARG A 212 4.61 5.85 13.49
CA ARG A 212 4.09 4.76 14.31
C ARG A 212 3.17 3.83 13.51
N ALA A 213 3.19 2.54 13.82
CA ALA A 213 2.22 1.60 13.29
C ALA A 213 0.93 1.67 14.14
N VAL A 214 -0.04 2.42 13.63
CA VAL A 214 -1.29 2.74 14.32
C VAL A 214 -2.27 1.57 14.31
N ALA A 215 -2.30 0.82 13.20
CA ALA A 215 -3.11 -0.37 13.05
C ALA A 215 -2.46 -1.36 12.11
N GLN A 216 -2.71 -2.65 12.35
CA GLN A 216 -2.22 -3.77 11.54
C GLN A 216 -3.31 -4.83 11.49
N GLY A 217 -3.47 -5.48 10.34
CA GLY A 217 -4.43 -6.57 10.16
C GLY A 217 -4.76 -6.81 8.70
N THR A 218 -5.64 -7.75 8.43
CA THR A 218 -6.25 -7.91 7.12
C THR A 218 -7.17 -6.73 6.80
N PRO A 219 -7.45 -6.42 5.53
CA PRO A 219 -8.44 -5.40 5.19
C PRO A 219 -9.79 -5.59 5.89
N ALA A 220 -10.25 -6.83 6.02
CA ALA A 220 -11.49 -7.17 6.71
C ALA A 220 -11.44 -6.86 8.22
N GLU A 221 -10.35 -7.23 8.90
CA GLU A 221 -10.14 -6.94 10.33
C GLU A 221 -10.11 -5.43 10.61
N LEU A 222 -9.45 -4.66 9.73
CA LEU A 222 -9.38 -3.20 9.90
C LEU A 222 -10.75 -2.55 9.71
N ARG A 223 -11.53 -2.97 8.71
CA ARG A 223 -12.91 -2.49 8.52
C ARG A 223 -13.82 -2.85 9.68
N ALA A 224 -13.68 -4.05 10.25
CA ALA A 224 -14.49 -4.50 11.40
C ALA A 224 -14.27 -3.68 12.68
N GLN A 225 -13.14 -2.96 12.80
CA GLN A 225 -12.86 -2.10 13.94
C GLN A 225 -13.65 -0.78 13.93
N VAL A 226 -14.28 -0.43 12.80
CA VAL A 226 -14.98 0.86 12.63
C VAL A 226 -16.40 0.75 13.16
N PRO A 227 -16.77 1.48 14.23
CA PRO A 227 -18.09 1.40 14.84
C PRO A 227 -19.14 2.23 14.08
N VAL A 228 -19.12 2.14 12.74
CA VAL A 228 -20.12 2.81 11.90
C VAL A 228 -20.74 1.84 10.90
N ARG A 229 -21.96 2.13 10.49
CA ARG A 229 -22.61 1.57 9.30
C ARG A 229 -22.53 2.59 8.18
N LEU A 230 -22.20 2.13 7.00
CA LEU A 230 -22.14 2.95 5.80
C LEU A 230 -23.44 2.80 4.99
N LEU A 231 -24.03 3.92 4.60
CA LEU A 231 -25.16 3.96 3.69
C LEU A 231 -24.81 4.82 2.46
N ARG A 232 -25.37 4.45 1.34
CA ARG A 232 -25.40 5.25 0.11
C ARG A 232 -26.81 5.74 -0.11
N ALA A 233 -26.98 7.06 -0.28
CA ALA A 233 -28.25 7.66 -0.57
C ALA A 233 -28.21 8.28 -1.97
N TRP A 234 -29.09 7.79 -2.85
CA TRP A 234 -29.19 8.18 -4.23
C TRP A 234 -30.36 9.13 -4.43
N GLY A 235 -30.22 10.09 -5.36
CA GLY A 235 -31.27 11.01 -5.69
C GLY A 235 -30.84 12.07 -6.70
N SER A 236 -31.72 13.04 -6.98
CA SER A 236 -31.48 14.08 -7.99
C SER A 236 -30.42 15.12 -7.57
N ASP A 237 -30.14 15.26 -6.27
CA ASP A 237 -29.16 16.21 -5.74
C ASP A 237 -28.42 15.61 -4.56
N PRO A 238 -27.30 14.92 -4.80
CA PRO A 238 -26.49 14.31 -3.74
C PRO A 238 -25.96 15.30 -2.71
N ARG A 239 -25.76 16.59 -3.09
CA ARG A 239 -25.30 17.64 -2.17
C ARG A 239 -26.37 18.02 -1.15
N ALA A 240 -27.63 18.16 -1.61
CA ALA A 240 -28.74 18.42 -0.72
C ALA A 240 -28.99 17.24 0.23
N ILE A 241 -28.87 16.01 -0.28
CA ILE A 241 -29.00 14.78 0.53
C ILE A 241 -27.91 14.71 1.60
N ALA A 242 -26.64 14.98 1.25
CA ALA A 242 -25.55 14.97 2.22
C ALA A 242 -25.72 16.03 3.32
N ARG A 243 -26.18 17.25 2.97
CA ARG A 243 -26.49 18.29 3.96
C ARG A 243 -27.63 17.89 4.89
N ALA A 244 -28.72 17.35 4.33
CA ALA A 244 -29.87 16.87 5.11
C ALA A 244 -29.46 15.73 6.03
N ALA A 245 -28.64 14.78 5.56
CA ALA A 245 -28.12 13.69 6.37
C ALA A 245 -27.25 14.19 7.53
N GLY A 246 -26.42 15.21 7.30
CA GLY A 246 -25.57 15.81 8.34
C GLY A 246 -26.32 16.47 9.50
N ALA A 247 -27.62 16.80 9.30
CA ALA A 247 -28.48 17.32 10.36
C ALA A 247 -29.10 16.23 11.24
N LEU A 248 -29.00 14.94 10.88
CA LEU A 248 -29.55 13.84 11.65
C LEU A 248 -28.66 13.46 12.83
N PRO A 249 -29.20 13.26 14.04
CA PRO A 249 -28.43 13.13 15.28
C PRO A 249 -27.59 11.84 15.38
N TYR A 250 -27.91 10.85 14.56
CA TYR A 250 -27.21 9.58 14.50
C TYR A 250 -26.17 9.50 13.37
N VAL A 251 -26.07 10.54 12.55
CA VAL A 251 -25.09 10.61 11.44
C VAL A 251 -23.76 11.16 11.96
N VAL A 252 -22.69 10.41 11.73
CA VAL A 252 -21.32 10.78 12.09
C VAL A 252 -20.68 11.64 11.01
N SER A 253 -20.94 11.28 9.74
CA SER A 253 -20.40 11.97 8.57
C SER A 253 -21.33 11.79 7.37
N ALA A 254 -21.48 12.84 6.58
CA ALA A 254 -22.18 12.76 5.30
C ALA A 254 -21.42 13.57 4.24
N ARG A 255 -21.09 12.94 3.11
CA ARG A 255 -20.30 13.53 2.03
C ARG A 255 -20.82 13.09 0.66
N VAL A 256 -20.59 13.92 -0.34
CA VAL A 256 -20.90 13.55 -1.74
C VAL A 256 -19.78 12.66 -2.30
N ARG A 257 -20.17 11.56 -2.94
CA ARG A 257 -19.28 10.68 -3.70
C ARG A 257 -19.89 10.36 -5.06
N GLY A 258 -19.44 11.07 -6.08
CA GLY A 258 -20.00 10.92 -7.44
C GLY A 258 -21.52 11.13 -7.44
N PRO A 259 -22.33 10.13 -7.85
CA PRO A 259 -23.78 10.27 -8.02
C PRO A 259 -24.60 10.05 -6.72
N PHE A 260 -23.97 9.82 -5.57
CA PHE A 260 -24.68 9.56 -4.31
C PHE A 260 -24.10 10.34 -3.12
N ALA A 261 -24.89 10.46 -2.06
CA ALA A 261 -24.43 10.88 -0.76
C ALA A 261 -24.00 9.65 0.05
N ARG A 262 -22.75 9.65 0.51
CA ARG A 262 -22.18 8.65 1.41
C ARG A 262 -22.43 9.09 2.84
N ILE A 263 -23.06 8.24 3.63
CA ILE A 263 -23.53 8.56 4.98
C ILE A 263 -22.97 7.52 5.95
N GLU A 264 -22.25 7.95 6.97
CA GLU A 264 -21.74 7.12 8.07
C GLU A 264 -22.64 7.33 9.29
N ILE A 265 -23.14 6.23 9.84
CA ILE A 265 -24.03 6.21 11.01
C ILE A 265 -23.31 5.46 12.13
N ALA A 266 -23.35 6.00 13.37
CA ALA A 266 -22.81 5.29 14.53
C ALA A 266 -23.52 3.93 14.71
N ALA A 267 -22.76 2.84 14.73
CA ALA A 267 -23.33 1.47 14.73
C ALA A 267 -24.27 1.20 15.90
N ASN A 268 -23.97 1.79 17.08
CA ASN A 268 -24.78 1.64 18.31
C ASN A 268 -26.07 2.50 18.34
N ARG A 269 -26.26 3.38 17.37
CA ARG A 269 -27.45 4.28 17.25
C ARG A 269 -28.10 4.19 15.89
N ALA A 270 -27.68 3.24 15.07
CA ALA A 270 -28.08 3.16 13.68
C ALA A 270 -29.54 2.70 13.53
N PRO A 271 -30.47 3.57 13.08
CA PRO A 271 -31.78 3.12 12.63
C PRO A 271 -31.64 2.24 11.38
N GLY A 272 -32.67 1.45 11.08
CA GLY A 272 -32.73 0.68 9.84
C GLY A 272 -32.72 1.58 8.60
N GLU A 273 -32.36 1.03 7.44
CA GLU A 273 -32.30 1.77 6.17
C GLU A 273 -33.61 2.49 5.80
N ALA A 274 -34.75 1.79 6.06
CA ALA A 274 -36.09 2.35 5.83
C ALA A 274 -36.36 3.60 6.68
N ALA A 275 -35.91 3.59 7.95
CA ALA A 275 -36.04 4.74 8.84
C ALA A 275 -35.15 5.92 8.38
N VAL A 276 -33.92 5.65 8.00
CA VAL A 276 -33.02 6.68 7.45
C VAL A 276 -33.60 7.29 6.17
N ARG A 277 -34.16 6.45 5.30
CA ARG A 277 -34.82 6.93 4.07
C ARG A 277 -36.01 7.81 4.39
N ALA A 278 -36.81 7.43 5.40
CA ALA A 278 -38.00 8.22 5.82
C ALA A 278 -37.55 9.58 6.41
N ASP A 279 -36.52 9.59 7.27
CA ASP A 279 -35.99 10.82 7.88
C ASP A 279 -35.42 11.75 6.80
N LEU A 280 -34.63 11.23 5.88
CA LEU A 280 -34.09 12.00 4.76
C LEU A 280 -35.21 12.51 3.84
N GLY A 281 -36.26 11.71 3.57
CA GLY A 281 -37.41 12.10 2.76
C GLY A 281 -38.19 13.25 3.36
N ARG A 282 -38.25 13.41 4.69
CA ARG A 282 -38.83 14.56 5.38
C ARG A 282 -38.00 15.83 5.20
N LEU A 283 -36.69 15.71 5.18
CA LEU A 283 -35.75 16.81 5.08
C LEU A 283 -35.48 17.23 3.64
N THR A 284 -35.55 16.28 2.70
CA THR A 284 -35.35 16.54 1.27
C THR A 284 -36.09 15.51 0.41
N PRO A 285 -37.05 15.95 -0.44
CA PRO A 285 -37.84 15.05 -1.32
C PRO A 285 -36.97 14.45 -2.47
N ARG A 286 -35.71 14.79 -2.52
CA ARG A 286 -34.79 14.41 -3.60
C ARG A 286 -34.22 13.00 -3.44
N VAL A 287 -34.40 12.33 -2.29
CA VAL A 287 -33.95 10.98 -2.01
C VAL A 287 -34.82 9.95 -2.72
N ARG A 288 -34.18 9.09 -3.53
CA ARG A 288 -34.87 7.99 -4.25
C ARG A 288 -34.59 6.64 -3.58
N LEU A 289 -33.33 6.38 -3.20
CA LEU A 289 -32.90 5.12 -2.67
C LEU A 289 -31.89 5.36 -1.52
N VAL A 290 -31.99 4.55 -0.48
CA VAL A 290 -30.97 4.42 0.56
C VAL A 290 -30.67 2.94 0.70
N GLU A 291 -29.40 2.57 0.60
CA GLU A 291 -28.93 1.18 0.69
C GLU A 291 -27.72 1.08 1.60
N ALA A 292 -27.57 -0.06 2.27
CA ALA A 292 -26.36 -0.37 3.02
C ALA A 292 -25.18 -0.60 2.07
N ALA A 293 -24.01 -0.17 2.48
CA ALA A 293 -22.77 -0.44 1.79
C ALA A 293 -21.74 -0.99 2.77
N PRO A 294 -20.79 -1.82 2.33
CA PRO A 294 -19.69 -2.23 3.17
C PRO A 294 -18.86 -1.00 3.57
N VAL A 295 -18.36 -1.00 4.80
CA VAL A 295 -17.40 0.02 5.25
C VAL A 295 -16.18 -0.08 4.36
N ASP A 296 -15.82 1.03 3.72
CA ASP A 296 -14.63 1.10 2.86
C ASP A 296 -13.35 1.33 3.66
N MET A 297 -12.21 1.11 3.04
CA MET A 297 -10.91 1.29 3.70
C MET A 297 -10.63 2.74 4.05
N GLU A 298 -11.19 3.71 3.31
CA GLU A 298 -11.08 5.13 3.64
C GLU A 298 -11.67 5.44 5.02
N SER A 299 -12.89 4.92 5.28
CA SER A 299 -13.52 5.07 6.61
C SER A 299 -12.70 4.40 7.70
N ALA A 300 -12.20 3.19 7.41
CA ALA A 300 -11.43 2.43 8.38
C ALA A 300 -10.17 3.19 8.79
N LEU A 301 -9.37 3.64 7.83
CA LEU A 301 -8.13 4.34 8.09
C LEU A 301 -8.34 5.70 8.75
N LEU A 302 -9.34 6.48 8.31
CA LEU A 302 -9.70 7.75 8.94
C LEU A 302 -10.15 7.59 10.40
N PHE A 303 -10.91 6.53 10.69
CA PHE A 303 -11.31 6.22 12.07
C PHE A 303 -10.11 5.86 12.93
N LEU A 304 -9.25 4.95 12.44
CA LEU A 304 -8.06 4.49 13.15
C LEU A 304 -7.07 5.62 13.42
N ALA A 305 -6.87 6.53 12.46
CA ALA A 305 -6.05 7.73 12.64
C ALA A 305 -6.57 8.61 13.80
N ARG A 306 -7.89 8.89 13.81
CA ARG A 306 -8.51 9.74 14.83
C ARG A 306 -8.48 9.15 16.25
N LYS A 307 -8.48 7.82 16.37
CA LYS A 307 -8.48 7.13 17.67
C LYS A 307 -7.18 7.34 18.44
N GLN A 308 -6.07 7.59 17.74
CA GLN A 308 -4.75 7.76 18.35
C GLN A 308 -4.32 9.22 18.55
N THR A 309 -4.96 10.17 17.90
CA THR A 309 -4.75 11.58 18.20
C THR A 309 -5.60 11.92 19.43
N PRO A 310 -5.03 12.09 20.65
CA PRO A 310 -5.80 12.63 21.76
C PRO A 310 -6.35 13.98 21.28
N ARG A 311 -7.66 14.19 21.36
CA ARG A 311 -8.22 15.54 21.19
C ARG A 311 -7.41 16.46 22.11
N ALA A 312 -6.55 17.29 21.53
CA ALA A 312 -6.12 18.48 22.22
C ALA A 312 -7.43 19.15 22.65
N SER A 313 -7.67 19.15 23.95
CA SER A 313 -8.78 19.88 24.55
C SER A 313 -8.71 21.29 23.98
N ALA A 314 -9.71 21.66 23.19
CA ALA A 314 -9.90 23.03 22.78
C ALA A 314 -9.97 23.90 24.02
N PRO A 315 -9.32 25.08 24.02
CA PRO A 315 -9.35 26.01 25.12
C PRO A 315 -10.75 26.54 25.38
#